data_5c856e645b46d9de139b2f241967e1fe
#
_entry.id   5c856e645b46d9de139b2f241967e1fe
#
_cell.length_a   1.000
_cell.length_b   1.000
_cell.length_c   1.000
_cell.angle_alpha   90.00
_cell.angle_beta   90.00
_cell.angle_gamma   90.00
#
_symmetry.space_group_name_H-M   'P 1'
#
loop_
_entity.id
_entity.type
_entity.pdbx_description
1 polymer ?
#
loop_
_entity_poly.entity_id
_entity_poly.type
_entity_poly.pdbx_seq_one_letter_code
_entity_poly.pdbx_strand_id
1 'polypeptide(L)'
;LLLFGFLTYLTWGSLLALPILFCYSTIWAYSPSNWHETLHRTAFKNKILNDIFYYVSSFMANMEPVRWRWSHTFHHSHTLQTHGDYDHEIQLTRPTDLIYFFCQFIPLGQLLYPHKTLQAEIIKHSFGSLTDVVKQNAPENEKSIIIRNSRIYLLIWGLIIFVSIYFNSWLPILLFLIP
;
A
#
# COMPACT_ATOMS: atom_id res chain seq x y z
N LEU A 1 -0.35 5.39 16.35
CA LEU A 1 -1.14 5.90 15.22
C LEU A 1 -2.44 6.55 15.69
N LEU A 2 -3.31 5.84 16.42
CA LEU A 2 -4.61 6.38 16.88
C LEU A 2 -4.47 7.66 17.69
N LEU A 3 -3.49 7.72 18.62
CA LEU A 3 -3.23 8.94 19.42
C LEU A 3 -2.90 10.14 18.53
N PHE A 4 -1.95 9.99 17.60
CA PHE A 4 -1.55 11.10 16.73
C PHE A 4 -2.65 11.46 15.73
N GLY A 5 -3.42 10.52 15.23
CA GLY A 5 -4.60 10.81 14.39
C GLY A 5 -5.64 11.62 15.16
N PHE A 6 -5.93 11.26 16.42
CA PHE A 6 -6.84 12.02 17.27
C PHE A 6 -6.30 13.41 17.62
N LEU A 7 -5.02 13.54 17.93
CA LEU A 7 -4.39 14.84 18.18
C LEU A 7 -4.40 15.71 16.92
N THR A 8 -4.19 15.14 15.73
CA THR A 8 -4.31 15.88 14.47
C THR A 8 -5.73 16.43 14.29
N TYR A 9 -6.75 15.61 14.58
CA TYR A 9 -8.15 16.04 14.54
C TYR A 9 -8.41 17.22 15.50
N LEU A 10 -7.95 17.13 16.75
CA LEU A 10 -8.14 18.19 17.76
C LEU A 10 -7.42 19.49 17.42
N THR A 11 -6.30 19.43 16.73
CA THR A 11 -5.48 20.59 16.38
C THR A 11 -5.71 21.07 14.94
N TRP A 12 -6.63 20.42 14.22
CA TRP A 12 -6.91 20.74 12.83
C TRP A 12 -7.32 22.22 12.66
N GLY A 13 -6.73 22.89 11.67
CA GLY A 13 -6.89 24.32 11.45
C GLY A 13 -5.91 25.20 12.23
N SER A 14 -5.04 24.63 13.08
CA SER A 14 -3.94 25.32 13.74
C SER A 14 -2.58 24.88 13.20
N LEU A 15 -1.53 25.70 13.42
CA LEU A 15 -0.14 25.34 13.07
C LEU A 15 0.37 24.10 13.82
N LEU A 16 -0.22 23.77 14.97
CA LEU A 16 0.14 22.57 15.75
C LEU A 16 -0.23 21.27 15.01
N ALA A 17 -1.19 21.30 14.09
CA ALA A 17 -1.54 20.13 13.30
C ALA A 17 -0.36 19.64 12.44
N LEU A 18 0.53 20.52 11.97
CA LEU A 18 1.64 20.17 11.10
C LEU A 18 2.65 19.21 11.74
N PRO A 19 3.26 19.50 12.89
CA PRO A 19 4.20 18.57 13.53
C PRO A 19 3.51 17.27 13.99
N ILE A 20 2.25 17.33 14.41
CA ILE A 20 1.49 16.15 14.83
C ILE A 20 1.20 15.27 13.61
N LEU A 21 0.78 15.83 12.49
CA LEU A 21 0.57 15.12 11.23
C LEU A 21 1.87 14.51 10.71
N PHE A 22 3.00 15.21 10.86
CA PHE A 22 4.31 14.67 10.50
C PHE A 22 4.65 13.41 11.34
N CYS A 23 4.44 13.44 12.65
CA CYS A 23 4.60 12.25 13.50
C CYS A 23 3.65 11.12 13.10
N TYR A 24 2.40 11.45 12.81
CA TYR A 24 1.41 10.50 12.31
C TYR A 24 1.87 9.82 11.01
N SER A 25 2.28 10.61 10.02
CA SER A 25 2.75 10.11 8.72
C SER A 25 4.03 9.28 8.84
N THR A 26 4.93 9.67 9.76
CA THR A 26 6.13 8.87 10.05
C THR A 26 5.77 7.48 10.57
N ILE A 27 4.81 7.38 11.50
CA ILE A 27 4.33 6.09 12.01
C ILE A 27 3.63 5.30 10.89
N TRP A 28 2.85 5.97 10.03
CA TRP A 28 2.21 5.35 8.88
C TRP A 28 3.23 4.77 7.91
N ALA A 29 4.34 5.46 7.67
CA ALA A 29 5.43 5.02 6.79
C ALA A 29 6.11 3.71 7.22
N TYR A 30 5.92 3.27 8.48
CA TYR A 30 6.34 1.93 8.94
C TYR A 30 5.39 0.80 8.53
N SER A 31 4.27 1.09 7.89
CA SER A 31 3.30 0.05 7.50
C SER A 31 3.86 -1.06 6.61
N PRO A 32 4.79 -0.82 5.64
CA PRO A 32 5.40 -1.89 4.87
C PRO A 32 6.20 -2.87 5.74
N SER A 33 6.91 -2.38 6.77
CA SER A 33 7.64 -3.25 7.71
C SER A 33 6.68 -4.09 8.55
N ASN A 34 5.59 -3.50 9.04
CA ASN A 34 4.56 -4.24 9.77
C ASN A 34 3.86 -5.26 8.87
N TRP A 35 3.59 -4.90 7.63
CA TRP A 35 3.06 -5.80 6.62
C TRP A 35 3.98 -7.02 6.43
N HIS A 36 5.28 -6.79 6.26
CA HIS A 36 6.28 -7.84 6.07
C HIS A 36 6.31 -8.84 7.22
N GLU A 37 6.43 -8.36 8.46
CA GLU A 37 6.48 -9.21 9.65
C GLU A 37 5.17 -10.01 9.87
N THR A 38 4.03 -9.38 9.61
CA THR A 38 2.74 -10.05 9.75
C THR A 38 2.47 -11.03 8.61
N LEU A 39 3.00 -10.79 7.41
CA LEU A 39 2.97 -11.73 6.29
C LEU A 39 3.67 -13.05 6.68
N HIS A 40 4.86 -12.96 7.29
CA HIS A 40 5.63 -14.10 7.75
C HIS A 40 5.07 -14.75 9.03
N ARG A 41 4.02 -14.15 9.62
CA ARG A 41 3.42 -14.60 10.89
C ARG A 41 4.40 -14.64 12.06
N THR A 42 5.40 -13.76 12.03
CA THR A 42 6.42 -13.61 13.09
C THR A 42 6.03 -12.61 14.17
N ALA A 43 5.14 -11.66 13.84
CA ALA A 43 4.75 -10.57 14.73
C ALA A 43 3.91 -11.06 15.95
N PHE A 44 2.97 -11.98 15.75
CA PHE A 44 2.05 -12.44 16.79
C PHE A 44 1.93 -13.97 16.81
N LYS A 45 1.89 -14.56 18.01
CA LYS A 45 1.54 -15.99 18.17
C LYS A 45 0.07 -16.28 17.81
N ASN A 46 -0.81 -15.30 18.00
CA ASN A 46 -2.23 -15.42 17.66
C ASN A 46 -2.44 -15.14 16.17
N LYS A 47 -2.95 -16.15 15.44
CA LYS A 47 -3.19 -16.06 14.00
C LYS A 47 -4.17 -14.94 13.61
N ILE A 48 -5.26 -14.76 14.40
CA ILE A 48 -6.28 -13.76 14.13
C ILE A 48 -5.70 -12.36 14.23
N LEU A 49 -4.93 -12.08 15.30
CA LEU A 49 -4.24 -10.80 15.43
C LEU A 49 -3.26 -10.58 14.27
N ASN A 50 -2.51 -11.59 13.91
CA ASN A 50 -1.57 -11.50 12.80
C ASN A 50 -2.27 -11.17 11.49
N ASP A 51 -3.38 -11.83 11.19
CA ASP A 51 -4.16 -11.58 9.97
C ASP A 51 -4.81 -10.18 9.98
N ILE A 52 -5.37 -9.73 11.12
CA ILE A 52 -5.91 -8.37 11.24
C ILE A 52 -4.83 -7.32 10.94
N PHE A 53 -3.68 -7.41 11.60
CA PHE A 53 -2.58 -6.47 11.37
C PHE A 53 -2.01 -6.57 9.96
N TYR A 54 -1.98 -7.76 9.37
CA TYR A 54 -1.58 -7.95 7.98
C TYR A 54 -2.48 -7.15 7.02
N TYR A 55 -3.81 -7.30 7.12
CA TYR A 55 -4.74 -6.58 6.24
C TYR A 55 -4.74 -5.07 6.48
N VAL A 56 -4.64 -4.62 7.74
CA VAL A 56 -4.53 -3.21 8.08
C VAL A 56 -3.24 -2.60 7.50
N SER A 57 -2.10 -3.24 7.72
CA SER A 57 -0.81 -2.77 7.19
C SER A 57 -0.76 -2.82 5.67
N SER A 58 -1.39 -3.82 5.04
CA SER A 58 -1.54 -3.91 3.58
C SER A 58 -2.29 -2.70 3.03
N PHE A 59 -3.42 -2.33 3.67
CA PHE A 59 -4.19 -1.15 3.27
C PHE A 59 -3.37 0.13 3.44
N MET A 60 -2.72 0.31 4.58
CA MET A 60 -1.87 1.46 4.86
C MET A 60 -0.72 1.61 3.86
N ALA A 61 -0.13 0.49 3.43
CA ALA A 61 0.95 0.47 2.44
C ALA A 61 0.46 0.53 0.97
N ASN A 62 -0.86 0.59 0.73
CA ASN A 62 -1.46 0.44 -0.60
C ASN A 62 -1.04 -0.86 -1.31
N MET A 63 -0.86 -1.93 -0.56
CA MET A 63 -0.50 -3.25 -1.05
C MET A 63 -1.72 -4.17 -1.02
N GLU A 64 -2.20 -4.66 -2.18
CA GLU A 64 -3.27 -5.67 -2.17
C GLU A 64 -2.75 -6.96 -1.53
N PRO A 65 -3.38 -7.45 -0.43
CA PRO A 65 -2.76 -8.45 0.45
C PRO A 65 -2.47 -9.80 -0.24
N VAL A 66 -3.33 -10.27 -1.13
CA VAL A 66 -3.14 -11.58 -1.79
C VAL A 66 -2.09 -11.49 -2.88
N ARG A 67 -2.13 -10.45 -3.71
CA ARG A 67 -1.13 -10.20 -4.75
C ARG A 67 0.27 -10.11 -4.15
N TRP A 68 0.42 -9.31 -3.09
CA TRP A 68 1.73 -9.09 -2.47
C TRP A 68 2.22 -10.31 -1.68
N ARG A 69 1.34 -11.10 -1.09
CA ARG A 69 1.71 -12.37 -0.46
C ARG A 69 2.40 -13.29 -1.46
N TRP A 70 1.82 -13.47 -2.64
CA TRP A 70 2.37 -14.37 -3.65
C TRP A 70 3.64 -13.83 -4.29
N SER A 71 3.68 -12.53 -4.61
CA SER A 71 4.87 -11.86 -5.12
C SER A 71 6.04 -11.99 -4.14
N HIS A 72 5.80 -11.75 -2.85
CA HIS A 72 6.81 -11.82 -1.81
C HIS A 72 7.28 -13.25 -1.54
N THR A 73 6.40 -14.22 -1.57
CA THR A 73 6.77 -15.64 -1.49
C THR A 73 7.68 -16.02 -2.66
N PHE A 74 7.36 -15.53 -3.86
CA PHE A 74 8.19 -15.74 -5.05
C PHE A 74 9.54 -15.04 -4.92
N HIS A 75 9.56 -13.81 -4.43
CA HIS A 75 10.78 -13.04 -4.15
C HIS A 75 11.78 -13.81 -3.28
N HIS A 76 11.33 -14.46 -2.19
CA HIS A 76 12.21 -15.27 -1.34
C HIS A 76 12.91 -16.43 -2.07
N SER A 77 12.28 -16.96 -3.10
CA SER A 77 12.82 -18.09 -3.88
C SER A 77 13.67 -17.63 -5.06
N HIS A 78 13.44 -16.40 -5.57
CA HIS A 78 14.01 -15.90 -6.83
C HIS A 78 14.63 -14.50 -6.67
N THR A 79 15.13 -14.19 -5.48
CA THR A 79 15.70 -12.87 -5.14
C THR A 79 16.74 -12.44 -6.17
N LEU A 80 16.54 -11.23 -6.74
CA LEU A 80 17.43 -10.59 -7.73
C LEU A 80 17.61 -11.37 -9.05
N GLN A 81 16.81 -12.38 -9.35
CA GLN A 81 16.83 -13.02 -10.65
C GLN A 81 16.21 -12.08 -11.71
N THR A 82 16.92 -11.87 -12.81
CA THR A 82 16.53 -10.94 -13.89
C THR A 82 16.10 -11.63 -15.17
N HIS A 83 16.27 -12.97 -15.27
CA HIS A 83 15.97 -13.77 -16.45
C HIS A 83 15.12 -14.98 -16.09
N GLY A 84 14.24 -15.39 -16.99
CA GLY A 84 13.31 -16.49 -16.76
C GLY A 84 12.21 -16.09 -15.78
N ASP A 85 12.10 -16.83 -14.69
CA ASP A 85 11.21 -16.51 -13.58
C ASP A 85 11.87 -15.41 -12.72
N TYR A 86 11.70 -14.15 -13.14
CA TYR A 86 12.37 -13.03 -12.51
C TYR A 86 11.64 -12.50 -11.28
N ASP A 87 12.44 -11.91 -10.39
CA ASP A 87 11.95 -11.23 -9.19
C ASP A 87 11.20 -9.95 -9.54
N HIS A 88 9.91 -9.91 -9.25
CA HIS A 88 9.04 -8.78 -9.54
C HIS A 88 9.10 -7.64 -8.50
N GLU A 89 9.70 -7.87 -7.34
CA GLU A 89 9.78 -6.85 -6.29
C GLU A 89 10.98 -5.91 -6.48
N ILE A 90 12.09 -6.45 -6.98
CA ILE A 90 13.32 -5.67 -7.18
C ILE A 90 13.74 -5.76 -8.65
N GLN A 91 13.27 -4.81 -9.44
CA GLN A 91 13.63 -4.68 -10.85
C GLN A 91 14.35 -3.37 -11.11
N LEU A 92 15.66 -3.40 -11.03
CA LEU A 92 16.55 -2.29 -11.42
C LEU A 92 17.34 -2.67 -12.68
N THR A 93 16.63 -3.05 -13.74
CA THR A 93 17.24 -3.57 -14.97
C THR A 93 17.67 -2.47 -15.95
N ARG A 94 17.15 -1.24 -15.77
CA ARG A 94 17.45 -0.11 -16.65
C ARG A 94 17.90 1.10 -15.84
N PRO A 95 18.77 1.98 -16.36
CA PRO A 95 19.13 3.23 -15.68
C PRO A 95 17.91 4.10 -15.32
N THR A 96 16.86 4.07 -16.15
CA THR A 96 15.58 4.76 -15.89
C THR A 96 14.83 4.24 -14.67
N ASP A 97 15.04 2.99 -14.26
CA ASP A 97 14.41 2.41 -13.08
C ASP A 97 14.99 3.01 -11.79
N LEU A 98 16.27 3.44 -11.82
CA LEU A 98 16.87 4.22 -10.73
C LEU A 98 16.17 5.57 -10.56
N ILE A 99 15.85 6.27 -11.66
CA ILE A 99 15.12 7.55 -11.61
C ILE A 99 13.75 7.32 -10.96
N TYR A 100 13.02 6.29 -11.41
CA TYR A 100 11.74 5.92 -10.81
C TYR A 100 11.88 5.59 -9.33
N PHE A 101 12.87 4.78 -8.95
CA PHE A 101 13.17 4.43 -7.57
C PHE A 101 13.38 5.69 -6.70
N PHE A 102 14.22 6.62 -7.14
CA PHE A 102 14.45 7.87 -6.40
C PHE A 102 13.23 8.77 -6.34
N CYS A 103 12.39 8.80 -7.39
CA CYS A 103 11.14 9.55 -7.39
C CYS A 103 10.16 9.10 -6.29
N GLN A 104 10.27 7.87 -5.79
CA GLN A 104 9.41 7.39 -4.70
C GLN A 104 9.70 8.08 -3.36
N PHE A 105 10.92 8.62 -3.17
CA PHE A 105 11.33 9.32 -1.95
C PHE A 105 11.08 10.83 -2.01
N ILE A 106 10.63 11.35 -3.15
CA ILE A 106 10.36 12.77 -3.34
C ILE A 106 8.85 13.00 -3.20
N PRO A 107 8.40 13.95 -2.35
CA PRO A 107 6.98 14.28 -2.28
C PRO A 107 6.39 14.52 -3.67
N LEU A 108 5.28 13.86 -3.98
CA LEU A 108 4.61 13.89 -5.29
C LEU A 108 5.43 13.31 -6.47
N GLY A 109 6.64 12.80 -6.24
CA GLY A 109 7.48 12.21 -7.29
C GLY A 109 6.82 11.04 -8.02
N GLN A 110 5.94 10.30 -7.35
CA GLN A 110 5.16 9.22 -7.94
C GLN A 110 4.22 9.72 -9.07
N LEU A 111 3.83 10.99 -9.08
CA LEU A 111 2.99 11.58 -10.14
C LEU A 111 3.71 11.62 -11.50
N LEU A 112 5.04 11.53 -11.54
CA LEU A 112 5.80 11.41 -12.79
C LEU A 112 5.62 10.05 -13.47
N TYR A 113 5.23 9.02 -12.69
CA TYR A 113 5.02 7.66 -13.18
C TYR A 113 3.70 7.07 -12.66
N PRO A 114 2.55 7.71 -12.91
CA PRO A 114 1.28 7.34 -12.29
C PRO A 114 0.87 5.90 -12.61
N HIS A 115 1.24 5.38 -13.78
CA HIS A 115 0.93 4.00 -14.22
C HIS A 115 1.75 2.92 -13.51
N LYS A 116 2.83 3.30 -12.80
CA LYS A 116 3.69 2.37 -12.03
C LYS A 116 3.36 2.37 -10.53
N THR A 117 2.39 3.16 -10.09
CA THR A 117 2.02 3.24 -8.68
C THR A 117 1.24 2.00 -8.22
N LEU A 118 1.33 1.69 -6.92
CA LEU A 118 0.54 0.61 -6.31
C LEU A 118 -0.96 0.85 -6.44
N GLN A 119 -1.37 2.11 -6.35
CA GLN A 119 -2.76 2.52 -6.53
C GLN A 119 -3.24 2.23 -7.97
N ALA A 120 -2.41 2.51 -8.99
CA ALA A 120 -2.74 2.18 -10.38
C ALA A 120 -2.90 0.67 -10.59
N GLU A 121 -2.08 -0.14 -9.94
CA GLU A 121 -2.21 -1.60 -9.98
C GLU A 121 -3.54 -2.05 -9.36
N ILE A 122 -3.90 -1.52 -8.18
CA ILE A 122 -5.18 -1.81 -7.52
C ILE A 122 -6.36 -1.40 -8.40
N ILE A 123 -6.32 -0.20 -8.99
CA ILE A 123 -7.36 0.27 -9.92
C ILE A 123 -7.49 -0.71 -11.09
N LYS A 124 -6.38 -1.08 -11.71
CA LYS A 124 -6.37 -2.03 -12.84
C LYS A 124 -6.98 -3.38 -12.46
N HIS A 125 -6.59 -3.95 -11.31
CA HIS A 125 -7.13 -5.21 -10.82
C HIS A 125 -8.62 -5.13 -10.50
N SER A 126 -9.12 -4.02 -9.99
CA SER A 126 -10.55 -3.84 -9.67
C SER A 126 -11.47 -3.99 -10.90
N PHE A 127 -10.97 -3.63 -12.07
CA PHE A 127 -11.64 -3.84 -13.36
C PHE A 127 -11.39 -5.22 -13.98
N GLY A 128 -10.73 -6.14 -13.26
CA GLY A 128 -10.45 -7.50 -13.73
C GLY A 128 -9.23 -7.61 -14.65
N SER A 129 -8.50 -6.52 -14.88
CA SER A 129 -7.27 -6.55 -15.67
C SER A 129 -6.07 -6.87 -14.79
N LEU A 130 -5.72 -8.15 -14.68
CA LEU A 130 -4.62 -8.62 -13.84
C LEU A 130 -3.26 -8.29 -14.47
N THR A 131 -2.30 -7.89 -13.64
CA THR A 131 -0.90 -7.69 -14.04
C THR A 131 -0.21 -9.02 -14.28
N ASP A 132 0.92 -8.99 -15.00
CA ASP A 132 1.68 -10.21 -15.29
C ASP A 132 2.24 -10.84 -14.02
N VAL A 133 2.60 -10.02 -13.02
CA VAL A 133 2.97 -10.49 -11.68
C VAL A 133 1.89 -11.39 -11.07
N VAL A 134 0.62 -10.96 -11.12
CA VAL A 134 -0.50 -11.75 -10.60
C VAL A 134 -0.73 -13.01 -11.43
N LYS A 135 -0.62 -12.91 -12.76
CA LYS A 135 -0.83 -14.06 -13.65
C LYS A 135 0.21 -15.16 -13.42
N GLN A 136 1.46 -14.77 -13.15
CA GLN A 136 2.57 -15.69 -12.94
C GLN A 136 2.63 -16.25 -11.51
N ASN A 137 2.42 -15.41 -10.50
CA ASN A 137 2.71 -15.78 -9.12
C ASN A 137 1.47 -16.24 -8.34
N ALA A 138 0.27 -15.74 -8.65
CA ALA A 138 -0.93 -16.06 -7.89
C ALA A 138 -1.67 -17.30 -8.45
N PRO A 139 -2.09 -18.24 -7.58
CA PRO A 139 -2.95 -19.34 -7.99
C PRO A 139 -4.27 -18.88 -8.61
N GLU A 140 -4.80 -19.65 -9.57
CA GLU A 140 -6.04 -19.30 -10.30
C GLU A 140 -7.23 -19.04 -9.36
N ASN A 141 -7.39 -19.86 -8.32
CA ASN A 141 -8.48 -19.74 -7.35
C ASN A 141 -8.37 -18.46 -6.47
N GLU A 142 -7.21 -17.82 -6.39
CA GLU A 142 -7.02 -16.59 -5.62
C GLU A 142 -7.12 -15.30 -6.46
N LYS A 143 -7.06 -15.41 -7.78
CA LYS A 143 -7.18 -14.24 -8.67
C LYS A 143 -8.50 -13.48 -8.51
N SER A 144 -9.59 -14.18 -8.27
CA SER A 144 -10.90 -13.56 -7.97
C SER A 144 -10.89 -12.80 -6.63
N ILE A 145 -10.12 -13.28 -5.66
CA ILE A 145 -9.96 -12.61 -4.36
C ILE A 145 -9.20 -11.30 -4.53
N ILE A 146 -8.15 -11.27 -5.35
CA ILE A 146 -7.39 -10.05 -5.67
C ILE A 146 -8.31 -8.99 -6.30
N ILE A 147 -9.15 -9.38 -7.26
CA ILE A 147 -10.11 -8.46 -7.90
C ILE A 147 -11.10 -7.91 -6.85
N ARG A 148 -11.66 -8.78 -6.01
CA ARG A 148 -12.60 -8.39 -4.96
C ARG A 148 -11.94 -7.41 -3.96
N ASN A 149 -10.76 -7.73 -3.47
CA ASN A 149 -10.04 -6.89 -2.53
C ASN A 149 -9.71 -5.53 -3.14
N SER A 150 -9.28 -5.50 -4.39
CA SER A 150 -9.02 -4.25 -5.13
C SER A 150 -10.28 -3.37 -5.24
N ARG A 151 -11.45 -3.96 -5.46
CA ARG A 151 -12.74 -3.24 -5.42
C ARG A 151 -13.05 -2.70 -4.03
N ILE A 152 -12.75 -3.45 -2.96
CA ILE A 152 -12.91 -2.98 -1.58
C ILE A 152 -12.01 -1.76 -1.33
N TYR A 153 -10.75 -1.76 -1.79
CA TYR A 153 -9.86 -0.59 -1.70
C TYR A 153 -10.48 0.63 -2.38
N LEU A 154 -11.00 0.49 -3.61
CA LEU A 154 -11.66 1.60 -4.30
C LEU A 154 -12.89 2.12 -3.55
N LEU A 155 -13.68 1.23 -2.96
CA LEU A 155 -14.83 1.63 -2.14
C LEU A 155 -14.39 2.43 -0.90
N ILE A 156 -13.34 1.97 -0.21
CA ILE A 156 -12.80 2.69 0.97
C ILE A 156 -12.24 4.05 0.54
N TRP A 157 -11.44 4.12 -0.53
CA TRP A 157 -10.93 5.39 -1.04
C TRP A 157 -12.05 6.34 -1.46
N GLY A 158 -13.06 5.83 -2.17
CA GLY A 158 -14.25 6.60 -2.53
C GLY A 158 -15.00 7.14 -1.32
N LEU A 159 -15.15 6.33 -0.25
CA LEU A 159 -15.76 6.76 0.99
C LEU A 159 -14.95 7.85 1.69
N ILE A 160 -13.61 7.73 1.74
CA ILE A 160 -12.75 8.75 2.35
C ILE A 160 -12.87 10.08 1.60
N ILE A 161 -12.88 10.04 0.26
CA ILE A 161 -13.07 11.23 -0.59
C ILE A 161 -14.45 11.82 -0.37
N PHE A 162 -15.50 10.99 -0.34
CA PHE A 162 -16.87 11.43 -0.08
C PHE A 162 -16.99 12.13 1.28
N VAL A 163 -16.42 11.54 2.34
CA VAL A 163 -16.41 12.13 3.70
C VAL A 163 -15.67 13.46 3.70
N SER A 164 -14.52 13.56 3.00
CA SER A 164 -13.78 14.82 2.85
C SER A 164 -14.62 15.91 2.20
N ILE A 165 -15.32 15.59 1.13
CA ILE A 165 -16.20 16.53 0.43
C ILE A 165 -17.38 16.92 1.33
N TYR A 166 -18.05 15.96 1.94
CA TYR A 166 -19.21 16.17 2.79
C TYR A 166 -18.94 17.11 3.97
N PHE A 167 -17.78 16.93 4.63
CA PHE A 167 -17.36 17.78 5.75
C PHE A 167 -16.53 19.00 5.31
N ASN A 168 -16.36 19.23 4.01
CA ASN A 168 -15.49 20.28 3.45
C ASN A 168 -14.13 20.35 4.15
N SER A 169 -13.49 19.18 4.35
CA SER A 169 -12.25 19.05 5.11
C SER A 169 -11.26 18.09 4.41
N TRP A 170 -10.01 18.53 4.28
CA TRP A 170 -8.93 17.69 3.78
C TRP A 170 -8.46 16.63 4.78
N LEU A 171 -8.88 16.73 6.03
CA LEU A 171 -8.40 15.86 7.11
C LEU A 171 -8.55 14.37 6.84
N PRO A 172 -9.69 13.83 6.35
CA PRO A 172 -9.81 12.41 6.05
C PRO A 172 -8.81 11.94 4.98
N ILE A 173 -8.58 12.74 3.92
CA ILE A 173 -7.61 12.43 2.87
C ILE A 173 -6.19 12.42 3.45
N LEU A 174 -5.83 13.41 4.27
CA LEU A 174 -4.51 13.52 4.90
C LEU A 174 -4.25 12.43 5.94
N LEU A 175 -5.28 11.87 6.57
CA LEU A 175 -5.12 10.78 7.53
C LEU A 175 -5.12 9.39 6.90
N PHE A 176 -5.77 9.19 5.74
CA PHE A 176 -6.03 7.83 5.24
C PHE A 176 -5.61 7.56 3.79
N LEU A 177 -5.27 8.60 3.00
CA LEU A 177 -4.85 8.42 1.60
C LEU A 177 -3.43 8.91 1.30
N ILE A 178 -2.94 9.92 2.04
CA ILE A 178 -1.67 10.59 1.71
C ILE A 178 -0.55 10.32 2.74
N PRO A 179 -0.80 9.77 3.95
CA PRO A 179 0.27 9.67 4.95
C PRO A 179 1.49 8.92 4.49
#